data_b507aad4ef15f877301326a834c814b1
#
_entry.id   b507aad4ef15f877301326a834c814b1
#
_cell.length_a   1.000
_cell.length_b   1.000
_cell.length_c   1.000
_cell.angle_alpha   90.00
_cell.angle_beta   90.00
_cell.angle_gamma   90.00
#
_symmetry.space_group_name_H-M   'P 1'
#
loop_
_entity.id
_entity.type
_entity.pdbx_description
1 polymer ?
#
loop_
_entity_poly.entity_id
_entity_poly.type
_entity_poly.pdbx_seq_one_letter_code
_entity_poly.pdbx_strand_id
1 'polypeptide(L)'
;AGARAAARAILRHGIGGSIGIDLPTVQGKEQRTAIGAAVDTILTNPFERTAVNGFGFLQVIRPRQHASLFELAADRPPFETRALLRQAAKEKGATTLTAHPAIIAVLERLPDWVDALARQVGGTVVLRSDTRLTMSGWHADKS
;
A
#
# COMPACT_ATOMS: atom_id res chain seq x y z
N ALA A 1 18.65 -11.10 13.20
CA ALA A 1 17.88 -11.28 11.95
C ALA A 1 16.54 -10.55 12.04
N GLY A 2 15.65 -10.88 13.03
CA GLY A 2 14.28 -10.39 13.16
C GLY A 2 14.14 -8.86 13.18
N ALA A 3 14.92 -8.16 13.99
CA ALA A 3 14.87 -6.69 14.08
C ALA A 3 15.15 -5.99 12.74
N ARG A 4 16.11 -6.49 11.96
CA ARG A 4 16.39 -5.97 10.61
C ARG A 4 15.24 -6.26 9.63
N ALA A 5 14.61 -7.43 9.75
CA ALA A 5 13.47 -7.79 8.92
C ALA A 5 12.26 -6.87 9.20
N ALA A 6 11.95 -6.63 10.49
CA ALA A 6 10.90 -5.72 10.91
C ALA A 6 11.16 -4.28 10.42
N ALA A 7 12.37 -3.76 10.58
CA ALA A 7 12.74 -2.42 10.10
C ALA A 7 12.60 -2.30 8.57
N ARG A 8 13.01 -3.30 7.80
CA ARG A 8 12.81 -3.34 6.35
C ARG A 8 11.32 -3.40 5.97
N ALA A 9 10.50 -4.14 6.72
CA ALA A 9 9.07 -4.20 6.49
C ALA A 9 8.41 -2.83 6.72
N ILE A 10 8.79 -2.12 7.80
CA ILE A 10 8.34 -0.75 8.08
C ILE A 10 8.61 0.18 6.88
N LEU A 11 9.84 0.16 6.35
CA LEU A 11 10.20 0.99 5.19
C LEU A 11 9.46 0.56 3.92
N ARG A 12 9.48 -0.74 3.62
CA ARG A 12 8.88 -1.28 2.38
C ARG A 12 7.39 -1.02 2.28
N HIS A 13 6.69 -1.09 3.40
CA HIS A 13 5.24 -0.90 3.43
C HIS A 13 4.83 0.55 3.77
N GLY A 14 5.79 1.45 3.97
CA GLY A 14 5.52 2.86 4.28
C GLY A 14 4.81 3.05 5.62
N ILE A 15 5.11 2.20 6.63
CA ILE A 15 4.45 2.24 7.92
C ILE A 15 4.96 3.46 8.71
N GLY A 16 4.04 4.27 9.21
CA GLY A 16 4.30 5.41 10.09
C GLY A 16 3.37 5.41 11.30
N GLY A 17 3.58 6.37 12.19
CA GLY A 17 2.88 6.49 13.46
C GLY A 17 3.62 5.78 14.59
N SER A 18 2.89 5.29 15.58
CA SER A 18 3.41 4.49 16.70
C SER A 18 3.43 3.01 16.32
N ILE A 19 4.60 2.40 16.31
CA ILE A 19 4.84 1.04 15.84
C ILE A 19 5.44 0.23 16.99
N GLY A 20 4.76 -0.83 17.42
CA GLY A 20 5.29 -1.80 18.35
C GLY A 20 5.98 -2.94 17.61
N ILE A 21 7.19 -3.30 18.02
CA ILE A 21 7.91 -4.47 17.53
C ILE A 21 8.09 -5.42 18.70
N ASP A 22 7.48 -6.57 18.61
CA ASP A 22 7.61 -7.67 19.56
C ASP A 22 8.60 -8.70 19.01
N LEU A 23 9.70 -8.88 19.72
CA LEU A 23 10.81 -9.77 19.35
C LEU A 23 10.96 -10.85 20.42
N PRO A 24 11.52 -11.99 20.09
CA PRO A 24 11.88 -12.99 21.11
C PRO A 24 12.70 -12.37 22.22
N THR A 25 12.36 -12.72 23.47
CA THR A 25 13.10 -12.29 24.65
C THR A 25 14.57 -12.73 24.57
N VAL A 26 15.47 -11.78 24.80
CA VAL A 26 16.93 -12.05 24.85
C VAL A 26 17.49 -11.71 26.22
N GLN A 27 18.41 -12.53 26.67
CA GLN A 27 19.12 -12.32 27.92
C GLN A 27 20.26 -11.30 27.73
N GLY A 28 20.40 -10.41 28.72
CA GLY A 28 21.51 -9.45 28.73
C GLY A 28 21.24 -8.12 28.04
N LYS A 29 21.87 -7.07 28.60
CA LYS A 29 21.74 -5.69 28.15
C LYS A 29 22.41 -5.49 26.78
N GLU A 30 23.55 -6.09 26.55
CA GLU A 30 24.32 -5.95 25.31
C GLU A 30 23.54 -6.45 24.10
N GLN A 31 22.88 -7.61 24.23
CA GLN A 31 22.06 -8.17 23.15
C GLN A 31 20.86 -7.28 22.82
N ARG A 32 20.20 -6.72 23.84
CA ARG A 32 19.10 -5.75 23.64
C ARG A 32 19.59 -4.49 22.95
N THR A 33 20.76 -3.99 23.34
CA THR A 33 21.38 -2.81 22.67
C THR A 33 21.71 -3.12 21.21
N ALA A 34 22.27 -4.29 20.91
CA ALA A 34 22.58 -4.72 19.54
C ALA A 34 21.31 -4.85 18.67
N ILE A 35 20.19 -5.30 19.26
CA ILE A 35 18.89 -5.35 18.57
C ILE A 35 18.43 -3.94 18.19
N GLY A 36 18.48 -3.00 19.12
CA GLY A 36 18.14 -1.60 18.84
C GLY A 36 19.02 -0.98 17.75
N ALA A 37 20.33 -1.17 17.85
CA ALA A 37 21.27 -0.71 16.83
C ALA A 37 20.99 -1.31 15.44
N ALA A 38 20.54 -2.57 15.40
CA ALA A 38 20.16 -3.22 14.15
C ALA A 38 18.90 -2.61 13.50
N VAL A 39 18.00 -1.99 14.26
CA VAL A 39 16.90 -1.20 13.75
C VAL A 39 17.42 0.13 13.21
N ASP A 40 18.29 0.83 13.95
CA ASP A 40 18.86 2.13 13.58
C ASP A 40 19.66 2.08 12.27
N THR A 41 20.31 0.93 11.98
CA THR A 41 21.04 0.77 10.70
C THR A 41 20.15 0.65 9.47
N ILE A 42 18.85 0.41 9.65
CA ILE A 42 17.90 0.19 8.54
C ILE A 42 16.92 1.35 8.42
N LEU A 43 16.34 1.82 9.54
CA LEU A 43 15.38 2.91 9.50
C LEU A 43 16.08 4.23 9.18
N THR A 44 15.53 4.95 8.22
CA THR A 44 15.97 6.30 7.86
C THR A 44 15.23 7.34 8.69
N ASN A 45 15.94 8.38 9.15
CA ASN A 45 15.33 9.52 9.84
C ASN A 45 14.27 10.24 8.95
N PRO A 46 13.25 10.87 9.56
CA PRO A 46 13.06 11.01 11.01
C PRO A 46 12.35 9.81 11.63
N PHE A 47 12.88 9.31 12.74
CA PHE A 47 12.20 8.39 13.66
C PHE A 47 12.80 8.49 15.06
N GLU A 48 12.04 8.07 16.05
CA GLU A 48 12.49 7.89 17.43
C GLU A 48 12.14 6.46 17.87
N ARG A 49 12.87 5.92 18.83
CA ARG A 49 12.55 4.62 19.41
C ARG A 49 12.92 4.53 20.88
N THR A 50 12.27 3.62 21.59
CA THR A 50 12.67 3.19 22.93
C THR A 50 13.87 2.25 22.88
N ALA A 51 14.47 2.00 24.05
CA ALA A 51 15.30 0.82 24.22
C ALA A 51 14.45 -0.45 24.12
N VAL A 52 15.08 -1.58 23.75
CA VAL A 52 14.44 -2.89 23.83
C VAL A 52 14.29 -3.27 25.30
N ASN A 53 13.08 -3.51 25.77
CA ASN A 53 12.81 -3.88 27.16
C ASN A 53 13.15 -5.35 27.48
N GLY A 54 12.97 -5.75 28.73
CA GLY A 54 13.28 -7.11 29.18
C GLY A 54 12.45 -8.23 28.52
N PHE A 55 11.31 -7.88 27.92
CA PHE A 55 10.41 -8.81 27.25
C PHE A 55 10.65 -8.90 25.73
N GLY A 56 11.60 -8.13 25.18
CA GLY A 56 11.88 -8.11 23.74
C GLY A 56 11.11 -7.03 22.97
N PHE A 57 10.30 -6.23 23.64
CA PHE A 57 9.50 -5.20 22.99
C PHE A 57 10.27 -3.89 22.83
N LEU A 58 10.14 -3.25 21.67
CA LEU A 58 10.52 -1.87 21.45
C LEU A 58 9.43 -1.12 20.68
N GLN A 59 9.32 0.17 20.95
CA GLN A 59 8.42 1.07 20.25
C GLN A 59 9.22 1.98 19.33
N VAL A 60 8.72 2.18 18.11
CA VAL A 60 9.23 3.13 17.14
C VAL A 60 8.14 4.16 16.86
N ILE A 61 8.51 5.44 16.85
CA ILE A 61 7.63 6.54 16.43
C ILE A 61 8.22 7.12 15.14
N ARG A 62 7.42 7.10 14.08
CA ARG A 62 7.82 7.58 12.76
C ARG A 62 6.71 8.46 12.16
N PRO A 63 7.04 9.67 11.65
CA PRO A 63 6.03 10.53 11.01
C PRO A 63 5.30 9.80 9.88
N ARG A 64 3.99 9.99 9.79
CA ARG A 64 3.17 9.54 8.66
C ARG A 64 3.30 10.56 7.54
N GLN A 65 4.01 10.20 6.48
CA GLN A 65 4.14 11.03 5.28
C GLN A 65 3.04 10.73 4.24
N HIS A 66 2.55 9.50 4.24
CA HIS A 66 1.50 9.00 3.36
C HIS A 66 0.82 7.78 4.00
N ALA A 67 -0.27 7.31 3.41
CA ALA A 67 -0.89 6.05 3.80
C ALA A 67 0.06 4.87 3.53
N SER A 68 0.11 3.93 4.46
CA SER A 68 0.86 2.68 4.29
C SER A 68 0.23 1.80 3.20
N LEU A 69 0.99 0.84 2.67
CA LEU A 69 0.44 -0.13 1.71
C LEU A 69 -0.73 -0.93 2.28
N PHE A 70 -0.75 -1.18 3.59
CA PHE A 70 -1.86 -1.86 4.25
C PHE A 70 -3.12 -1.00 4.27
N GLU A 71 -2.99 0.29 4.58
CA GLU A 71 -4.12 1.24 4.55
C GLU A 71 -4.65 1.41 3.13
N LEU A 72 -3.76 1.52 2.13
CA LEU A 72 -4.15 1.59 0.72
C LEU A 72 -4.88 0.32 0.25
N ALA A 73 -4.42 -0.86 0.68
CA ALA A 73 -5.05 -2.13 0.32
C ALA A 73 -6.37 -2.37 1.06
N ALA A 74 -6.52 -1.81 2.26
CA ALA A 74 -7.76 -1.91 3.03
C ALA A 74 -8.90 -1.08 2.42
N ASP A 75 -8.58 0.05 1.76
CA ASP A 75 -9.55 0.84 0.98
C ASP A 75 -9.75 0.19 -0.40
N ARG A 76 -10.60 -0.84 -0.43
CA ARG A 76 -10.80 -1.73 -1.58
C ARG A 76 -11.19 -1.00 -2.87
N PRO A 77 -12.19 -0.09 -2.93
CA PRO A 77 -12.58 0.52 -4.19
C PRO A 77 -11.45 1.28 -4.90
N PRO A 78 -10.72 2.22 -4.27
CA PRO A 78 -9.59 2.87 -4.92
C PRO A 78 -8.42 1.93 -5.25
N PHE A 79 -8.19 0.89 -4.41
CA PHE A 79 -7.15 -0.11 -4.68
C PHE A 79 -7.45 -0.89 -5.97
N GLU A 80 -8.66 -1.43 -6.09
CA GLU A 80 -9.11 -2.18 -7.27
C GLU A 80 -9.23 -1.28 -8.51
N THR A 81 -9.63 -0.01 -8.34
CA THR A 81 -9.64 0.98 -9.44
C THR A 81 -8.25 1.13 -10.05
N ARG A 82 -7.20 1.24 -9.22
CA ARG A 82 -5.82 1.33 -9.72
C ARG A 82 -5.38 0.04 -10.42
N ALA A 83 -5.85 -1.13 -9.95
CA ALA A 83 -5.55 -2.41 -10.60
C ALA A 83 -6.23 -2.50 -11.98
N LEU A 84 -7.50 -2.12 -12.08
CA LEU A 84 -8.26 -2.04 -13.33
C LEU A 84 -7.58 -1.11 -14.33
N LEU A 85 -7.22 0.11 -13.91
CA LEU A 85 -6.54 1.07 -14.79
C LEU A 85 -5.19 0.54 -15.30
N ARG A 86 -4.39 -0.12 -14.47
CA ARG A 86 -3.13 -0.74 -14.90
C ARG A 86 -3.34 -1.86 -15.92
N GLN A 87 -4.41 -2.61 -15.80
CA GLN A 87 -4.75 -3.64 -16.78
C GLN A 87 -5.23 -3.01 -18.07
N ALA A 88 -6.17 -2.07 -18.00
CA ALA A 88 -6.71 -1.33 -19.14
C ALA A 88 -5.64 -0.58 -19.94
N ALA A 89 -4.62 -0.07 -19.27
CA ALA A 89 -3.50 0.63 -19.91
C ALA A 89 -2.66 -0.24 -20.87
N LYS A 90 -2.86 -1.56 -20.87
CA LYS A 90 -2.24 -2.49 -21.83
C LYS A 90 -3.04 -2.62 -23.13
N GLU A 91 -4.30 -2.21 -23.11
CA GLU A 91 -5.18 -2.23 -24.30
C GLU A 91 -4.80 -1.11 -25.26
N LYS A 92 -5.25 -1.23 -26.52
CA LYS A 92 -5.09 -0.19 -27.55
C LYS A 92 -6.42 0.10 -28.22
N GLY A 93 -6.72 1.38 -28.34
CA GLY A 93 -7.97 1.87 -28.95
C GLY A 93 -9.08 2.03 -27.94
N ALA A 94 -10.32 2.10 -28.43
CA ALA A 94 -11.49 2.25 -27.59
C ALA A 94 -11.62 1.08 -26.61
N THR A 95 -11.85 1.40 -25.34
CA THR A 95 -11.82 0.43 -24.23
C THR A 95 -13.04 0.62 -23.32
N THR A 96 -13.71 -0.46 -22.98
CA THR A 96 -14.79 -0.47 -22.00
C THR A 96 -14.30 -1.03 -20.67
N LEU A 97 -14.45 -0.27 -19.59
CA LEU A 97 -14.16 -0.70 -18.23
C LEU A 97 -15.45 -1.15 -17.55
N THR A 98 -15.58 -2.45 -17.29
CA THR A 98 -16.73 -3.01 -16.57
C THR A 98 -16.31 -3.38 -15.15
N ALA A 99 -17.01 -2.84 -14.15
CA ALA A 99 -16.64 -3.02 -12.75
C ALA A 99 -17.85 -2.89 -11.81
N HIS A 100 -17.62 -3.31 -10.55
CA HIS A 100 -18.58 -3.06 -9.46
C HIS A 100 -18.87 -1.55 -9.32
N PRO A 101 -20.11 -1.13 -8.98
CA PRO A 101 -20.51 0.28 -8.86
C PRO A 101 -19.59 1.14 -8.01
N ALA A 102 -19.04 0.60 -6.91
CA ALA A 102 -18.12 1.35 -6.05
C ALA A 102 -16.79 1.71 -6.75
N ILE A 103 -16.32 0.91 -7.69
CA ILE A 103 -15.13 1.19 -8.51
C ILE A 103 -15.46 2.26 -9.55
N ILE A 104 -16.59 2.13 -10.23
CA ILE A 104 -17.06 3.12 -11.20
C ILE A 104 -17.23 4.49 -10.53
N ALA A 105 -17.82 4.54 -9.33
CA ALA A 105 -17.95 5.78 -8.56
C ALA A 105 -16.60 6.44 -8.20
N VAL A 106 -15.52 5.67 -8.04
CA VAL A 106 -14.17 6.23 -7.88
C VAL A 106 -13.70 6.88 -9.19
N LEU A 107 -13.89 6.22 -10.33
CA LEU A 107 -13.49 6.73 -11.64
C LEU A 107 -14.28 8.00 -12.02
N GLU A 108 -15.58 8.05 -11.73
CA GLU A 108 -16.44 9.21 -11.96
C GLU A 108 -16.00 10.45 -11.14
N ARG A 109 -15.46 10.22 -9.93
CA ARG A 109 -14.89 11.31 -9.09
C ARG A 109 -13.49 11.74 -9.52
N LEU A 110 -12.82 10.96 -10.34
CA LEU A 110 -11.44 11.19 -10.79
C LEU A 110 -11.36 11.17 -12.33
N PRO A 111 -12.06 12.10 -13.02
CA PRO A 111 -12.10 12.12 -14.48
C PRO A 111 -10.73 12.23 -15.12
N ASP A 112 -9.77 12.93 -14.50
CA ASP A 112 -8.40 13.05 -14.98
C ASP A 112 -7.71 11.69 -15.18
N TRP A 113 -8.08 10.68 -14.37
CA TRP A 113 -7.53 9.32 -14.51
C TRP A 113 -8.10 8.61 -15.74
N VAL A 114 -9.39 8.83 -16.03
CA VAL A 114 -10.05 8.29 -17.23
C VAL A 114 -9.47 8.94 -18.48
N ASP A 115 -9.28 10.27 -18.47
CA ASP A 115 -8.68 11.02 -19.55
C ASP A 115 -7.22 10.62 -19.79
N ALA A 116 -6.44 10.39 -18.73
CA ALA A 116 -5.08 9.89 -18.84
C ALA A 116 -5.05 8.50 -19.49
N LEU A 117 -5.97 7.60 -19.08
CA LEU A 117 -6.10 6.28 -19.70
C LEU A 117 -6.49 6.40 -21.18
N ALA A 118 -7.46 7.24 -21.52
CA ALA A 118 -7.90 7.44 -22.91
C ALA A 118 -6.74 7.90 -23.82
N ARG A 119 -5.93 8.83 -23.33
CA ARG A 119 -4.69 9.25 -24.05
C ARG A 119 -3.69 8.09 -24.20
N GLN A 120 -3.54 7.25 -23.17
CA GLN A 120 -2.59 6.14 -23.19
C GLN A 120 -3.01 5.02 -24.15
N VAL A 121 -4.29 4.64 -24.15
CA VAL A 121 -4.82 3.59 -25.04
C VAL A 121 -5.02 4.10 -26.47
N GLY A 122 -5.07 5.42 -26.67
CA GLY A 122 -5.31 6.04 -27.98
C GLY A 122 -6.75 5.91 -28.45
N GLY A 123 -7.73 5.94 -27.54
CA GLY A 123 -9.14 5.78 -27.85
C GLY A 123 -10.05 6.23 -26.70
N THR A 124 -11.36 6.14 -26.92
CA THR A 124 -12.35 6.46 -25.91
C THR A 124 -12.39 5.40 -24.80
N VAL A 125 -12.64 5.84 -23.55
CA VAL A 125 -12.87 4.97 -22.42
C VAL A 125 -14.32 5.07 -21.98
N VAL A 126 -15.01 3.93 -21.97
CA VAL A 126 -16.41 3.81 -21.54
C VAL A 126 -16.46 3.12 -20.18
N LEU A 127 -17.18 3.69 -19.22
CA LEU A 127 -17.40 3.12 -17.90
C LEU A 127 -18.73 2.35 -17.87
N ARG A 128 -18.69 1.10 -17.42
CA ARG A 128 -19.88 0.25 -17.28
C ARG A 128 -19.94 -0.29 -15.84
N SER A 129 -21.06 -0.01 -15.17
CA SER A 129 -21.34 -0.56 -13.85
C SER A 129 -22.06 -1.92 -13.95
N ASP A 130 -21.60 -2.93 -13.22
CA ASP A 130 -22.29 -4.22 -13.08
C ASP A 130 -22.32 -4.64 -11.60
N THR A 131 -23.52 -4.64 -11.01
CA THR A 131 -23.74 -4.99 -9.59
C THR A 131 -23.51 -6.48 -9.29
N ARG A 132 -23.42 -7.33 -10.30
CA ARG A 132 -23.16 -8.78 -10.14
C ARG A 132 -21.68 -9.07 -9.95
N LEU A 133 -20.79 -8.12 -10.30
CA LEU A 133 -19.36 -8.28 -10.15
C LEU A 133 -18.94 -8.09 -8.69
N THR A 134 -17.99 -8.91 -8.26
CA THR A 134 -17.25 -8.66 -7.01
C THR A 134 -16.30 -7.47 -7.17
N MET A 135 -15.75 -6.98 -6.06
CA MET A 135 -14.76 -5.89 -6.11
C MET A 135 -13.55 -6.19 -7.01
N SER A 136 -13.13 -7.45 -7.09
CA SER A 136 -11.98 -7.87 -7.90
C SER A 136 -12.41 -8.50 -9.24
N GLY A 137 -13.71 -8.49 -9.55
CA GLY A 137 -14.28 -9.12 -10.75
C GLY A 137 -14.33 -8.21 -11.98
N TRP A 138 -13.69 -7.05 -11.91
CA TRP A 138 -13.61 -6.08 -13.01
C TRP A 138 -12.84 -6.61 -14.21
N HIS A 139 -13.13 -6.08 -15.38
CA HIS A 139 -12.40 -6.35 -16.61
C HIS A 139 -12.37 -5.11 -17.52
N ALA A 140 -11.43 -5.12 -18.44
CA ALA A 140 -11.26 -4.11 -19.47
C ALA A 140 -11.29 -4.82 -20.83
N ASP A 141 -12.21 -4.43 -21.69
CA ASP A 141 -12.41 -5.03 -22.99
C ASP A 141 -12.22 -3.98 -24.08
N LYS A 142 -11.71 -4.42 -25.22
CA LYS A 142 -11.67 -3.60 -26.42
C LYS A 142 -13.10 -3.39 -26.92
N SER A 143 -13.48 -2.14 -27.15
CA SER A 143 -14.80 -1.76 -27.68
C SER A 143 -14.85 -1.90 -29.16
#